data_8df453ce3d0da8a9889b8a3c93c35154
#
_entry.id   8df453ce3d0da8a9889b8a3c93c35154
#
_cell.length_a   1.000
_cell.length_b   1.000
_cell.length_c   1.000
_cell.angle_alpha   90.00
_cell.angle_beta   90.00
_cell.angle_gamma   90.00
#
_symmetry.space_group_name_H-M   'P 1'
#
loop_
_entity.id
_entity.type
_entity.pdbx_description
1 polymer ?
#
loop_
_entity_poly.entity_id
_entity_poly.type
_entity_poly.pdbx_seq_one_letter_code
_entity_poly.pdbx_strand_id
1 'polypeptide(L)'
;MKPQLLGFHHIAIIASNYARSKHFYMEILGAKQLNETYRAERDSYKLDLSFPDGSQIELFSFPNPPQRVTSPEACGLRHLAFKVENIDEYVAYLLEKGVSCEPIRVDELTRMKYTFFRDLDYLPIELYENNY
;
A
#
# COMPACT_ATOMS: atom_id res chain seq x y z
N MET A 1 -12.48 -33.71 2.77
CA MET A 1 -12.65 -32.38 3.37
C MET A 1 -11.58 -31.42 2.83
N LYS A 2 -11.96 -30.22 2.48
CA LYS A 2 -11.04 -29.24 1.91
C LYS A 2 -10.36 -28.45 3.03
N PRO A 3 -9.03 -28.35 3.06
CA PRO A 3 -8.38 -27.46 4.02
C PRO A 3 -8.73 -26.01 3.71
N GLN A 4 -8.54 -25.14 4.68
CA GLN A 4 -9.03 -23.76 4.64
C GLN A 4 -7.88 -22.76 4.68
N LEU A 5 -7.93 -21.76 3.79
CA LEU A 5 -7.11 -20.57 3.94
C LEU A 5 -7.80 -19.64 4.96
N LEU A 6 -7.05 -19.15 5.95
CA LEU A 6 -7.63 -18.37 7.05
C LEU A 6 -7.73 -16.88 6.73
N GLY A 7 -7.17 -16.44 5.61
CA GLY A 7 -7.15 -15.04 5.20
C GLY A 7 -5.75 -14.59 4.80
N PHE A 8 -5.57 -13.30 4.63
CA PHE A 8 -4.26 -12.75 4.29
C PHE A 8 -3.39 -12.64 5.54
N HIS A 9 -2.13 -12.99 5.41
CA HIS A 9 -1.13 -12.75 6.45
C HIS A 9 -0.42 -11.41 6.20
N HIS A 10 0.02 -11.20 4.97
CA HIS A 10 0.70 -9.97 4.57
C HIS A 10 0.64 -9.80 3.06
N ILE A 11 0.98 -8.60 2.62
CA ILE A 11 1.17 -8.27 1.21
C ILE A 11 2.61 -7.82 1.05
N ALA A 12 3.32 -8.34 0.05
CA ALA A 12 4.72 -8.01 -0.22
C ALA A 12 4.81 -7.04 -1.40
N ILE A 13 5.60 -5.99 -1.21
CA ILE A 13 5.77 -4.91 -2.19
C ILE A 13 7.27 -4.71 -2.43
N ILE A 14 7.67 -4.59 -3.70
CA ILE A 14 9.04 -4.30 -4.07
C ILE A 14 9.18 -2.82 -4.40
N ALA A 15 10.17 -2.16 -3.78
CA ALA A 15 10.45 -0.74 -3.99
C ALA A 15 11.72 -0.57 -4.81
N SER A 16 11.69 0.38 -5.74
CA SER A 16 12.89 0.73 -6.52
C SER A 16 13.87 1.58 -5.71
N ASN A 17 13.37 2.40 -4.80
CA ASN A 17 14.18 3.20 -3.88
C ASN A 17 13.72 2.92 -2.46
N TYR A 18 14.44 2.05 -1.79
CA TYR A 18 14.04 1.53 -0.49
C TYR A 18 13.85 2.63 0.56
N ALA A 19 14.82 3.54 0.68
CA ALA A 19 14.76 4.59 1.70
C ALA A 19 13.56 5.52 1.50
N ARG A 20 13.27 5.88 0.25
CA ARG A 20 12.13 6.76 -0.06
C ARG A 20 10.81 6.06 0.16
N SER A 21 10.69 4.80 -0.23
CA SER A 21 9.46 4.03 -0.04
C SER A 21 9.23 3.71 1.44
N LYS A 22 10.29 3.42 2.19
CA LYS A 22 10.21 3.26 3.65
C LYS A 22 9.63 4.53 4.29
N HIS A 23 10.14 5.70 3.92
CA HIS A 23 9.61 6.98 4.39
C HIS A 23 8.14 7.15 4.03
N PHE A 24 7.78 6.83 2.78
CA PHE A 24 6.41 6.96 2.30
C PHE A 24 5.44 6.11 3.11
N TYR A 25 5.74 4.83 3.27
CA TYR A 25 4.83 3.93 3.99
C TYR A 25 4.79 4.20 5.49
N MET A 26 5.91 4.58 6.10
CA MET A 26 5.97 4.84 7.54
C MET A 26 5.54 6.25 7.92
N GLU A 27 6.14 7.26 7.31
CA GLU A 27 5.94 8.65 7.74
C GLU A 27 4.69 9.26 7.10
N ILE A 28 4.36 8.90 5.86
CA ILE A 28 3.17 9.45 5.20
C ILE A 28 1.95 8.57 5.45
N LEU A 29 2.04 7.26 5.23
CA LEU A 29 0.89 6.37 5.42
C LEU A 29 0.73 5.86 6.85
N GLY A 30 1.71 6.08 7.73
CA GLY A 30 1.58 5.77 9.14
C GLY A 30 1.81 4.32 9.52
N ALA A 31 2.44 3.52 8.66
CA ALA A 31 2.80 2.15 8.99
C ALA A 31 3.85 2.11 10.10
N LYS A 32 3.73 1.14 11.00
CA LYS A 32 4.65 0.95 12.11
C LYS A 32 5.64 -0.15 11.79
N GLN A 33 6.93 0.09 12.02
CA GLN A 33 7.95 -0.93 11.81
C GLN A 33 7.86 -2.01 12.89
N LEU A 34 7.78 -3.25 12.43
CA LEU A 34 7.88 -4.43 13.30
C LEU A 34 9.31 -4.97 13.33
N ASN A 35 9.92 -5.08 12.15
CA ASN A 35 11.26 -5.63 12.00
C ASN A 35 11.87 -5.17 10.67
N GLU A 36 13.20 -5.05 10.65
CA GLU A 36 13.93 -4.73 9.42
C GLU A 36 15.13 -5.67 9.34
N THR A 37 15.26 -6.35 8.20
CA THR A 37 16.34 -7.34 7.99
C THR A 37 17.02 -7.07 6.67
N TYR A 38 18.35 -7.09 6.67
CA TYR A 38 19.13 -7.11 5.43
C TYR A 38 19.54 -8.55 5.12
N ARG A 39 19.21 -9.02 3.91
CA ARG A 39 19.51 -10.37 3.45
C ARG A 39 20.66 -10.29 2.44
N ALA A 40 21.87 -10.53 2.92
CA ALA A 40 23.10 -10.33 2.15
C ALA A 40 23.17 -11.20 0.89
N GLU A 41 22.69 -12.44 0.96
CA GLU A 41 22.72 -13.38 -0.18
C GLU A 41 21.85 -12.91 -1.35
N ARG A 42 20.93 -12.00 -1.12
CA ARG A 42 20.06 -11.45 -2.17
C ARG A 42 20.24 -9.95 -2.36
N ASP A 43 21.11 -9.34 -1.56
CA ASP A 43 21.28 -7.89 -1.52
C ASP A 43 19.91 -7.19 -1.42
N SER A 44 19.16 -7.57 -0.40
CA SER A 44 17.75 -7.19 -0.27
C SER A 44 17.41 -6.85 1.18
N TYR A 45 16.82 -5.68 1.39
CA TYR A 45 16.17 -5.35 2.65
C TYR A 45 14.76 -5.92 2.67
N LYS A 46 14.33 -6.35 3.84
CA LYS A 46 12.95 -6.76 4.13
C LYS A 46 12.47 -5.98 5.33
N LEU A 47 11.46 -5.18 5.15
CA LEU A 47 10.88 -4.33 6.19
C LEU A 47 9.46 -4.78 6.48
N ASP A 48 9.22 -5.29 7.70
CA ASP A 48 7.90 -5.71 8.13
C ASP A 48 7.19 -4.53 8.77
N LEU A 49 6.05 -4.17 8.21
CA LEU A 49 5.24 -3.02 8.62
C LEU A 49 3.85 -3.48 9.04
N SER A 50 3.25 -2.76 10.00
CA SER A 50 1.87 -3.06 10.43
C SER A 50 1.02 -1.80 10.47
N PHE A 51 -0.29 -2.01 10.39
CA PHE A 51 -1.32 -0.98 10.52
C PHE A 51 -2.17 -1.27 11.76
N PRO A 52 -3.00 -0.31 12.21
CA PRO A 52 -3.72 -0.46 13.49
C PRO A 52 -4.60 -1.70 13.62
N ASP A 53 -5.14 -2.23 12.52
CA ASP A 53 -5.95 -3.44 12.55
C ASP A 53 -5.14 -4.74 12.54
N GLY A 54 -3.81 -4.64 12.58
CA GLY A 54 -2.91 -5.79 12.54
C GLY A 54 -2.55 -6.25 11.12
N SER A 55 -3.10 -5.63 10.09
CA SER A 55 -2.70 -5.95 8.72
C SER A 55 -1.24 -5.57 8.50
N GLN A 56 -0.56 -6.32 7.62
CA GLN A 56 0.87 -6.18 7.44
C GLN A 56 1.27 -6.05 5.98
N ILE A 57 2.34 -5.28 5.77
CA ILE A 57 3.05 -5.19 4.50
C ILE A 57 4.50 -5.58 4.75
N GLU A 58 5.07 -6.34 3.82
CA GLU A 58 6.52 -6.56 3.75
C GLU A 58 7.06 -5.72 2.59
N LEU A 59 7.88 -4.74 2.90
CA LEU A 59 8.52 -3.89 1.90
C LEU A 59 9.91 -4.43 1.60
N PHE A 60 10.17 -4.71 0.32
CA PHE A 60 11.43 -5.30 -0.12
C PHE A 60 12.19 -4.34 -1.03
N SER A 61 13.52 -4.42 -0.97
CA SER A 61 14.38 -3.89 -2.01
C SER A 61 15.07 -5.05 -2.73
N PHE A 62 15.36 -4.86 -4.00
CA PHE A 62 16.19 -5.75 -4.80
C PHE A 62 17.05 -4.93 -5.76
N PRO A 63 18.24 -5.42 -6.18
CA PRO A 63 19.04 -4.70 -7.18
C PRO A 63 18.27 -4.56 -8.50
N ASN A 64 18.11 -3.33 -8.96
CA ASN A 64 17.54 -2.99 -10.27
C ASN A 64 16.21 -3.73 -10.60
N PRO A 65 15.18 -3.66 -9.76
CA PRO A 65 13.94 -4.33 -10.07
C PRO A 65 13.28 -3.68 -11.31
N PRO A 66 12.69 -4.49 -12.21
CA PRO A 66 11.91 -3.93 -13.31
C PRO A 66 10.74 -3.10 -12.80
N GLN A 67 10.33 -2.11 -13.57
CA GLN A 67 9.18 -1.29 -13.22
C GLN A 67 7.89 -2.12 -13.24
N ARG A 68 6.97 -1.76 -12.34
CA ARG A 68 5.63 -2.32 -12.35
C ARG A 68 4.91 -1.92 -13.65
N VAL A 69 4.18 -2.85 -14.24
CA VAL A 69 3.29 -2.55 -15.37
C VAL A 69 1.93 -2.15 -14.82
N THR A 70 1.66 -0.85 -14.76
CA THR A 70 0.39 -0.29 -14.30
C THR A 70 -0.50 0.13 -15.47
N SER A 71 0.10 0.62 -16.53
CA SER A 71 -0.61 1.08 -17.73
C SER A 71 0.10 0.57 -18.98
N PRO A 72 -0.56 -0.27 -19.82
CA PRO A 72 -1.91 -0.79 -19.58
C PRO A 72 -1.93 -1.74 -18.38
N GLU A 73 -3.12 -2.00 -17.84
CA GLU A 73 -3.27 -2.94 -16.72
C GLU A 73 -2.84 -4.34 -17.14
N ALA A 74 -2.06 -5.00 -16.29
CA ALA A 74 -1.52 -6.33 -16.56
C ALA A 74 -1.99 -7.32 -15.49
N CYS A 75 -1.84 -8.61 -15.78
CA CYS A 75 -2.18 -9.66 -14.82
C CYS A 75 -1.36 -9.51 -13.55
N GLY A 76 -1.97 -9.85 -12.42
CA GLY A 76 -1.37 -9.79 -11.11
C GLY A 76 -2.15 -8.87 -10.18
N LEU A 77 -1.52 -8.46 -9.10
CA LEU A 77 -2.15 -7.58 -8.12
C LEU A 77 -2.45 -6.22 -8.77
N ARG A 78 -3.74 -5.85 -8.84
CA ARG A 78 -4.16 -4.61 -9.47
C ARG A 78 -3.89 -3.39 -8.59
N HIS A 79 -4.29 -3.46 -7.34
CA HIS A 79 -4.09 -2.37 -6.38
C HIS A 79 -4.20 -2.90 -4.95
N LEU A 80 -3.83 -2.04 -4.01
CA LEU A 80 -3.96 -2.29 -2.57
C LEU A 80 -4.94 -1.27 -2.02
N ALA A 81 -5.94 -1.72 -1.25
CA ALA A 81 -6.96 -0.84 -0.68
C ALA A 81 -6.83 -0.75 0.83
N PHE A 82 -6.88 0.47 1.36
CA PHE A 82 -6.90 0.74 2.79
C PHE A 82 -8.26 1.29 3.20
N LYS A 83 -8.70 0.93 4.39
CA LYS A 83 -9.89 1.51 5.01
C LYS A 83 -9.53 2.84 5.66
N VAL A 84 -10.39 3.84 5.50
CA VAL A 84 -10.27 5.11 6.21
C VAL A 84 -11.63 5.49 6.80
N GLU A 85 -11.62 6.19 7.92
CA GLU A 85 -12.84 6.63 8.56
C GLU A 85 -13.47 7.83 7.82
N ASN A 86 -12.66 8.82 7.48
CA ASN A 86 -13.08 10.03 6.78
C ASN A 86 -12.15 10.27 5.59
N ILE A 87 -12.64 9.97 4.40
CA ILE A 87 -11.82 10.02 3.20
C ILE A 87 -11.45 11.46 2.81
N ASP A 88 -12.36 12.42 3.02
CA ASP A 88 -12.08 13.83 2.70
C ASP A 88 -10.92 14.36 3.53
N GLU A 89 -10.91 14.02 4.80
CA GLU A 89 -9.83 14.41 5.72
C GLU A 89 -8.51 13.77 5.31
N TYR A 90 -8.52 12.48 4.94
CA TYR A 90 -7.31 11.77 4.57
C TYR A 90 -6.74 12.29 3.24
N VAL A 91 -7.59 12.59 2.27
CA VAL A 91 -7.18 13.17 0.99
C VAL A 91 -6.53 14.54 1.21
N ALA A 92 -7.11 15.37 2.08
CA ALA A 92 -6.53 16.68 2.43
C ALA A 92 -5.15 16.52 3.10
N TYR A 93 -5.02 15.55 4.01
CA TYR A 93 -3.75 15.23 4.64
C TYR A 93 -2.69 14.81 3.62
N LEU A 94 -3.04 13.91 2.70
CA LEU A 94 -2.12 13.46 1.65
C LEU A 94 -1.66 14.63 0.76
N LEU A 95 -2.59 15.52 0.42
CA LEU A 95 -2.26 16.69 -0.40
C LEU A 95 -1.23 17.59 0.30
N GLU A 96 -1.36 17.79 1.62
CA GLU A 96 -0.37 18.52 2.41
C GLU A 96 1.00 17.85 2.37
N LYS A 97 1.04 16.52 2.25
CA LYS A 97 2.27 15.75 2.15
C LYS A 97 2.80 15.64 0.71
N GLY A 98 2.15 16.32 -0.22
CA GLY A 98 2.57 16.31 -1.63
C GLY A 98 2.06 15.10 -2.42
N VAL A 99 1.06 14.40 -1.90
CA VAL A 99 0.47 13.23 -2.58
C VAL A 99 -0.91 13.61 -3.09
N SER A 100 -1.08 13.59 -4.42
CA SER A 100 -2.36 13.91 -5.06
C SER A 100 -3.19 12.66 -5.24
N CYS A 101 -4.49 12.78 -4.92
CA CYS A 101 -5.46 11.72 -5.17
C CYS A 101 -6.32 12.06 -6.38
N GLU A 102 -6.88 11.03 -7.01
CA GLU A 102 -7.95 11.20 -8.00
C GLU A 102 -9.17 11.84 -7.33
N PRO A 103 -10.13 12.37 -8.13
CA PRO A 103 -11.39 12.84 -7.54
C PRO A 103 -12.10 11.73 -6.76
N ILE A 104 -12.67 12.09 -5.62
CA ILE A 104 -13.40 11.13 -4.79
C ILE A 104 -14.67 10.71 -5.53
N ARG A 105 -14.92 9.39 -5.56
CA ARG A 105 -16.10 8.80 -6.19
C ARG A 105 -16.90 8.01 -5.17
N VAL A 106 -18.10 7.63 -5.55
CA VAL A 106 -19.00 6.82 -4.69
C VAL A 106 -19.17 5.46 -5.36
N ASP A 107 -18.95 4.41 -4.58
CA ASP A 107 -19.24 3.04 -5.00
C ASP A 107 -20.76 2.87 -5.01
N GLU A 108 -21.32 2.62 -6.19
CA GLU A 108 -22.77 2.52 -6.35
C GLU A 108 -23.39 1.35 -5.57
N LEU A 109 -22.62 0.31 -5.32
CA LEU A 109 -23.10 -0.87 -4.60
C LEU A 109 -23.13 -0.67 -3.09
N THR A 110 -22.12 -0.04 -2.53
CA THR A 110 -21.98 0.13 -1.08
C THR A 110 -22.38 1.52 -0.59
N ARG A 111 -22.43 2.49 -1.49
CA ARG A 111 -22.61 3.92 -1.21
C ARG A 111 -21.44 4.53 -0.45
N MET A 112 -20.34 3.82 -0.31
CA MET A 112 -19.13 4.33 0.33
C MET A 112 -18.27 5.10 -0.67
N LYS A 113 -17.56 6.10 -0.17
CA LYS A 113 -16.65 6.89 -0.98
C LYS A 113 -15.33 6.16 -1.14
N TYR A 114 -14.68 6.35 -2.28
CA TYR A 114 -13.36 5.81 -2.54
C TYR A 114 -12.58 6.72 -3.47
N THR A 115 -11.25 6.60 -3.43
CA THR A 115 -10.35 7.29 -4.35
C THR A 115 -9.05 6.52 -4.46
N PHE A 116 -8.20 6.93 -5.39
CA PHE A 116 -6.90 6.31 -5.65
C PHE A 116 -5.79 7.34 -5.60
N PHE A 117 -4.64 6.92 -5.13
CA PHE A 117 -3.35 7.57 -5.34
C PHE A 117 -2.33 6.48 -5.67
N ARG A 118 -1.06 6.82 -5.81
CA ARG A 118 -0.03 5.85 -6.17
C ARG A 118 1.13 5.93 -5.20
N ASP A 119 1.78 4.78 -4.94
CA ASP A 119 3.04 4.81 -4.23
C ASP A 119 4.16 5.28 -5.19
N LEU A 120 5.39 5.28 -4.71
CA LEU A 120 6.52 5.83 -5.49
C LEU A 120 6.91 4.96 -6.69
N ASP A 121 6.39 3.75 -6.78
CA ASP A 121 6.62 2.83 -7.90
C ASP A 121 5.35 2.57 -8.70
N TYR A 122 4.39 3.49 -8.62
CA TYR A 122 3.15 3.48 -9.38
C TYR A 122 2.20 2.34 -9.04
N LEU A 123 2.33 1.71 -7.86
CA LEU A 123 1.31 0.81 -7.36
C LEU A 123 0.07 1.65 -7.02
N PRO A 124 -1.08 1.39 -7.66
CA PRO A 124 -2.31 2.08 -7.28
C PRO A 124 -2.70 1.69 -5.85
N ILE A 125 -3.01 2.70 -5.05
CA ILE A 125 -3.48 2.51 -3.67
C ILE A 125 -4.85 3.14 -3.57
N GLU A 126 -5.83 2.36 -3.14
CA GLU A 126 -7.19 2.81 -2.96
C GLU A 126 -7.43 3.19 -1.49
N LEU A 127 -8.12 4.30 -1.28
CA LEU A 127 -8.74 4.61 0.01
C LEU A 127 -10.22 4.29 -0.10
N TYR A 128 -10.72 3.50 0.82
CA TYR A 128 -12.13 3.11 0.86
C TYR A 128 -12.71 3.52 2.21
N GLU A 129 -13.72 4.36 2.17
CA GLU A 129 -14.33 4.87 3.39
C GLU A 129 -15.10 3.78 4.11
N ASN A 130 -14.82 3.62 5.38
CA ASN A 130 -15.44 2.62 6.24
C ASN A 130 -15.72 3.27 7.59
N ASN A 131 -16.92 3.83 7.73
CA ASN A 131 -17.28 4.64 8.89
C ASN A 131 -18.45 4.05 9.69
N TYR A 132 -18.62 2.71 9.68
CA TYR A 132 -19.65 2.00 10.48
C TYR A 132 -19.06 1.17 11.58
#